data_b41dac6c13c53336b353e3e07dc7da63
#
_entry.id   b41dac6c13c53336b353e3e07dc7da63
#
_cell.length_a   1.000
_cell.length_b   1.000
_cell.length_c   1.000
_cell.angle_alpha   90.00
_cell.angle_beta   90.00
_cell.angle_gamma   90.00
#
_symmetry.space_group_name_H-M   'P 1'
#
loop_
_entity.id
_entity.type
_entity.pdbx_description
1 polymer ?
#
loop_
_entity_poly.entity_id
_entity_poly.type
_entity_poly.pdbx_seq_one_letter_code
_entity_poly.pdbx_strand_id
1 'polypeptide(L)'
;NCRMTITEIQYATQLVTEKGRVYKFDDISCMTMFENSETDKVVNSKKYVVDFPSKKNIELAKATLIKGGNIKSPKGGNTQAYENKEMAKKAAAKFGASLVK
;
A
#
# COMPACT_ATOMS: atom_id res chain seq x y z
N ASN A 1 -14.46 -0.23 -3.06
CA ASN A 1 -14.92 0.60 -1.96
C ASN A 1 -14.53 2.07 -2.09
N CYS A 2 -13.28 2.35 -2.35
CA CYS A 2 -12.81 3.71 -2.51
C CYS A 2 -12.95 4.09 -3.97
N ARG A 3 -14.05 4.75 -4.31
CA ARG A 3 -14.36 5.10 -5.69
C ARG A 3 -13.79 6.44 -6.11
N MET A 4 -12.92 7.00 -5.31
CA MET A 4 -12.36 8.31 -5.59
C MET A 4 -11.26 8.22 -6.63
N THR A 5 -11.06 9.30 -7.36
CA THR A 5 -9.91 9.42 -8.25
C THR A 5 -8.64 9.37 -7.41
N ILE A 6 -7.69 8.52 -7.82
CA ILE A 6 -6.41 8.41 -7.12
C ILE A 6 -5.56 9.60 -7.51
N THR A 7 -5.32 10.51 -6.55
CA THR A 7 -4.52 11.71 -6.77
C THR A 7 -3.10 11.59 -6.22
N GLU A 8 -2.88 10.72 -5.24
CA GLU A 8 -1.56 10.50 -4.65
C GLU A 8 -1.12 9.08 -4.93
N ILE A 9 -0.57 8.88 -6.10
CA ILE A 9 -0.22 7.55 -6.62
C ILE A 9 0.75 6.80 -5.71
N GLN A 10 1.60 7.51 -4.95
CA GLN A 10 2.55 6.87 -4.03
C GLN A 10 1.88 6.09 -2.91
N TYR A 11 0.62 6.36 -2.63
CA TYR A 11 -0.13 5.64 -1.60
C TYR A 11 -1.11 4.63 -2.18
N ALA A 12 -1.21 4.56 -3.50
CA ALA A 12 -2.15 3.66 -4.16
C ALA A 12 -1.77 2.20 -3.93
N THR A 13 -2.78 1.35 -3.87
CA THR A 13 -2.59 -0.09 -3.76
C THR A 13 -3.49 -0.78 -4.76
N GLN A 14 -3.19 -2.04 -5.04
CA GLN A 14 -3.92 -2.82 -6.03
C GLN A 14 -4.01 -4.26 -5.56
N LEU A 15 -5.17 -4.86 -5.77
CA LEU A 15 -5.38 -6.26 -5.45
C LEU A 15 -5.89 -6.95 -6.71
N VAL A 16 -5.25 -8.06 -7.07
CA VAL A 16 -5.63 -8.86 -8.24
C VAL A 16 -6.11 -10.21 -7.74
N THR A 17 -7.37 -10.54 -8.00
CA THR A 17 -7.95 -11.78 -7.54
C THR A 17 -7.44 -12.98 -8.33
N GLU A 18 -7.68 -14.18 -7.82
CA GLU A 18 -7.31 -15.43 -8.50
C GLU A 18 -7.91 -15.49 -9.92
N LYS A 19 -9.10 -14.91 -10.11
CA LYS A 19 -9.78 -14.89 -11.42
C LYS A 19 -9.31 -13.74 -12.32
N GLY A 20 -8.34 -12.96 -11.88
CA GLY A 20 -7.78 -11.88 -12.68
C GLY A 20 -8.49 -10.55 -12.56
N ARG A 21 -9.45 -10.43 -11.63
CA ARG A 21 -10.13 -9.16 -11.42
C ARG A 21 -9.26 -8.21 -10.61
N VAL A 22 -9.17 -6.95 -11.06
CA VAL A 22 -8.31 -5.93 -10.46
C VAL A 22 -9.13 -4.93 -9.68
N TYR A 23 -8.75 -4.70 -8.43
CA TYR A 23 -9.33 -3.66 -7.56
C TYR A 23 -8.22 -2.67 -7.22
N LYS A 24 -8.49 -1.38 -7.38
CA LYS A 24 -7.52 -0.32 -7.08
C LYS A 24 -8.04 0.52 -5.92
N PHE A 25 -7.11 0.93 -5.06
CA PHE A 25 -7.41 1.71 -3.87
C PHE A 25 -6.44 2.89 -3.80
N ASP A 26 -6.86 3.98 -3.20
CA ASP A 26 -6.01 5.16 -3.03
C ASP A 26 -5.19 5.15 -1.75
N ASP A 27 -5.36 4.12 -0.92
CA ASP A 27 -4.63 3.96 0.34
C ASP A 27 -4.64 2.48 0.74
N ILE A 28 -3.60 2.06 1.45
CA ILE A 28 -3.52 0.68 1.94
C ILE A 28 -4.66 0.37 2.92
N SER A 29 -5.14 1.36 3.66
CA SER A 29 -6.27 1.17 4.58
C SER A 29 -7.54 0.73 3.85
N CYS A 30 -7.77 1.26 2.66
CA CYS A 30 -8.93 0.87 1.84
C CYS A 30 -8.81 -0.57 1.37
N MET A 31 -7.62 -0.99 0.99
CA MET A 31 -7.38 -2.38 0.59
C MET A 31 -7.58 -3.33 1.77
N THR A 32 -7.10 -2.95 2.96
CA THR A 32 -7.28 -3.75 4.16
C THR A 32 -8.76 -3.89 4.52
N MET A 33 -9.52 -2.80 4.42
CA MET A 33 -10.97 -2.84 4.65
C MET A 33 -11.66 -3.76 3.66
N PHE A 34 -11.27 -3.70 2.39
CA PHE A 34 -11.83 -4.57 1.36
C PHE A 34 -11.54 -6.04 1.67
N GLU A 35 -10.31 -6.34 2.08
CA GLU A 35 -9.93 -7.71 2.43
C GLU A 35 -10.76 -8.24 3.60
N ASN A 36 -11.04 -7.39 4.59
CA ASN A 36 -11.81 -7.79 5.76
C ASN A 36 -13.29 -7.99 5.46
N SER A 37 -13.82 -7.23 4.49
CA SER A 37 -15.24 -7.32 4.14
C SER A 37 -15.53 -8.36 3.06
N GLU A 38 -14.56 -8.65 2.19
CA GLU A 38 -14.72 -9.53 1.04
C GLU A 38 -13.74 -10.70 1.08
N THR A 39 -13.74 -11.43 2.20
CA THR A 39 -12.76 -12.50 2.42
C THR A 39 -12.77 -13.57 1.33
N ASP A 40 -13.93 -13.88 0.78
CA ASP A 40 -14.05 -14.88 -0.29
C ASP A 40 -13.36 -14.44 -1.58
N LYS A 41 -13.42 -13.13 -1.86
CA LYS A 41 -12.87 -12.57 -3.10
C LYS A 41 -11.36 -12.44 -3.06
N VAL A 42 -10.77 -12.37 -1.87
CA VAL A 42 -9.33 -12.13 -1.74
C VAL A 42 -8.51 -13.41 -1.55
N VAL A 43 -9.17 -14.56 -1.52
CA VAL A 43 -8.46 -15.85 -1.45
C VAL A 43 -7.56 -15.98 -2.69
N ASN A 44 -6.28 -16.31 -2.44
CA ASN A 44 -5.26 -16.46 -3.50
C ASN A 44 -5.07 -15.20 -4.34
N SER A 45 -5.39 -14.03 -3.80
CA SER A 45 -5.16 -12.77 -4.49
C SER A 45 -3.70 -12.34 -4.37
N LYS A 46 -3.26 -11.52 -5.33
CA LYS A 46 -1.95 -10.86 -5.29
C LYS A 46 -2.18 -9.40 -4.97
N LYS A 47 -1.33 -8.85 -4.12
CA LYS A 47 -1.43 -7.46 -3.68
C LYS A 47 -0.22 -6.68 -4.14
N TYR A 48 -0.46 -5.46 -4.58
CA TYR A 48 0.59 -4.58 -5.07
C TYR A 48 0.50 -3.24 -4.36
N VAL A 49 1.66 -2.66 -4.13
CA VAL A 49 1.79 -1.32 -3.57
C VAL A 49 2.70 -0.53 -4.51
N VAL A 50 2.80 0.77 -4.27
CA VAL A 50 3.64 1.63 -5.09
C VAL A 50 4.92 1.94 -4.33
N ASP A 51 6.08 1.70 -4.97
CA ASP A 51 7.36 2.11 -4.43
C ASP A 51 7.38 3.63 -4.36
N PHE A 52 7.51 4.19 -3.17
CA PHE A 52 7.31 5.60 -2.93
C PHE A 52 8.19 6.50 -3.81
N PRO A 53 9.52 6.28 -3.88
CA PRO A 53 10.37 7.18 -4.67
C PRO A 53 10.25 7.00 -6.18
N SER A 54 10.04 5.78 -6.68
CA SER A 54 10.02 5.53 -8.13
C SER A 54 8.61 5.55 -8.72
N LYS A 55 7.58 5.43 -7.88
CA LYS A 55 6.18 5.35 -8.29
C LYS A 55 5.86 4.12 -9.12
N LYS A 56 6.64 3.06 -8.97
CA LYS A 56 6.41 1.79 -9.66
C LYS A 56 5.57 0.85 -8.80
N ASN A 57 4.73 0.04 -9.42
CA ASN A 57 4.02 -1.01 -8.73
C ASN A 57 4.97 -2.14 -8.35
N ILE A 58 4.91 -2.57 -7.09
CA ILE A 58 5.71 -3.67 -6.59
C ILE A 58 4.81 -4.62 -5.80
N GLU A 59 5.19 -5.89 -5.73
CA GLU A 59 4.42 -6.85 -4.94
C GLU A 59 4.54 -6.53 -3.46
N LEU A 60 3.40 -6.52 -2.77
CA LEU A 60 3.38 -6.26 -1.33
C LEU A 60 4.28 -7.22 -0.55
N ALA A 61 4.32 -8.48 -0.98
CA ALA A 61 5.14 -9.50 -0.31
C ALA A 61 6.64 -9.17 -0.35
N LYS A 62 7.07 -8.39 -1.33
CA LYS A 62 8.48 -8.01 -1.50
C LYS A 62 8.77 -6.58 -1.03
N ALA A 63 7.74 -5.85 -0.63
CA ALA A 63 7.89 -4.47 -0.22
C ALA A 63 8.26 -4.35 1.24
N THR A 64 8.95 -3.25 1.58
CA THR A 64 9.18 -2.86 2.96
C THR A 64 8.26 -1.69 3.25
N LEU A 65 7.47 -1.80 4.30
CA LEU A 65 6.49 -0.78 4.67
C LEU A 65 6.92 -0.01 5.90
N ILE A 66 6.68 1.30 5.89
CA ILE A 66 6.86 2.16 7.05
C ILE A 66 5.53 2.86 7.33
N LYS A 67 5.23 3.10 8.60
CA LYS A 67 3.94 3.66 8.99
C LYS A 67 4.10 4.65 10.14
N GLY A 68 3.28 5.69 10.11
CA GLY A 68 3.17 6.64 11.22
C GLY A 68 4.04 7.86 11.06
N GLY A 69 4.41 8.47 12.18
CA GLY A 69 5.20 9.69 12.18
C GLY A 69 4.51 10.82 11.43
N ASN A 70 5.23 11.47 10.53
CA ASN A 70 4.72 12.57 9.74
C ASN A 70 4.09 12.14 8.40
N ILE A 71 3.94 10.84 8.17
CA ILE A 71 3.33 10.35 6.94
C ILE A 71 1.83 10.58 6.98
N LYS A 72 1.29 11.20 5.92
CA LYS A 72 -0.14 11.49 5.77
C LYS A 72 -0.62 10.92 4.45
N SER A 73 -1.39 9.86 4.51
CA SER A 73 -1.98 9.27 3.31
C SER A 73 -3.46 9.64 3.18
N PRO A 74 -4.05 9.50 1.98
CA PRO A 74 -5.41 10.00 1.70
C PRO A 74 -6.50 9.50 2.64
N LYS A 75 -6.42 8.26 3.09
CA LYS A 75 -7.46 7.65 3.92
C LYS A 75 -6.96 7.25 5.31
N GLY A 76 -5.88 7.84 5.75
CA GLY A 76 -5.39 7.66 7.12
C GLY A 76 -4.61 6.39 7.38
N GLY A 77 -4.25 5.63 6.34
CA GLY A 77 -3.39 4.45 6.52
C GLY A 77 -1.97 4.85 6.88
N ASN A 78 -1.54 6.04 6.45
CA ASN A 78 -0.24 6.65 6.79
C ASN A 78 0.94 5.70 6.60
N THR A 79 0.90 4.94 5.51
CA THR A 79 1.89 3.91 5.20
C THR A 79 2.51 4.20 3.84
N GLN A 80 3.84 4.10 3.78
CA GLN A 80 4.58 4.19 2.53
C GLN A 80 5.26 2.87 2.27
N ALA A 81 5.40 2.51 1.00
CA ALA A 81 6.04 1.27 0.58
C ALA A 81 7.35 1.57 -0.14
N TYR A 82 8.32 0.71 0.05
CA TYR A 82 9.63 0.83 -0.59
C TYR A 82 10.08 -0.54 -1.09
N GLU A 83 10.61 -0.57 -2.29
CA GLU A 83 11.21 -1.78 -2.85
C GLU A 83 12.53 -2.08 -2.15
N ASN A 84 13.29 -1.04 -1.82
CA ASN A 84 14.60 -1.13 -1.19
C ASN A 84 14.50 -0.89 0.31
N LYS A 85 14.91 -1.89 1.10
CA LYS A 85 14.83 -1.82 2.56
C LYS A 85 15.66 -0.68 3.14
N GLU A 86 16.82 -0.39 2.56
CA GLU A 86 17.69 0.69 3.04
C GLU A 86 17.01 2.05 2.86
N MET A 87 16.34 2.24 1.72
CA MET A 87 15.59 3.47 1.49
C MET A 87 14.42 3.59 2.45
N ALA A 88 13.77 2.48 2.76
CA ALA A 88 12.68 2.46 3.74
C ALA A 88 13.18 2.89 5.13
N LYS A 89 14.34 2.40 5.55
CA LYS A 89 14.92 2.78 6.83
C LYS A 89 15.25 4.26 6.90
N LYS A 90 15.83 4.80 5.83
CA LYS A 90 16.16 6.23 5.75
C LYS A 90 14.89 7.08 5.81
N ALA A 91 13.86 6.67 5.08
CA ALA A 91 12.59 7.39 5.08
C ALA A 91 11.90 7.31 6.44
N ALA A 92 11.96 6.15 7.10
CA ALA A 92 11.40 6.00 8.45
C ALA A 92 12.05 6.97 9.43
N ALA A 93 13.37 7.12 9.37
CA ALA A 93 14.08 8.07 10.21
C ALA A 93 13.66 9.50 9.89
N LYS A 94 13.50 9.83 8.60
CA LYS A 94 13.12 11.17 8.16
C LYS A 94 11.73 11.55 8.62
N PHE A 95 10.77 10.63 8.54
CA PHE A 95 9.37 10.90 8.89
C PHE A 95 9.03 10.57 10.34
N GLY A 96 9.96 10.00 11.10
CA GLY A 96 9.65 9.51 12.44
C GLY A 96 8.72 8.31 12.43
N ALA A 97 8.73 7.56 11.33
CA ALA A 97 7.87 6.39 11.14
C ALA A 97 8.54 5.11 11.63
N SER A 98 7.77 4.05 11.72
CA SER A 98 8.25 2.74 12.13
C SER A 98 8.16 1.74 10.99
N LEU A 99 9.11 0.82 10.92
CA LEU A 99 9.04 -0.30 9.98
C LEU A 99 7.94 -1.24 10.46
N VAL A 100 7.01 -1.60 9.55
CA VAL A 100 5.90 -2.50 9.89
C VAL A 100 5.92 -3.80 9.09
N LYS A 101 6.84 -3.91 8.14
CA LYS A 101 6.98 -5.12 7.36
C LYS A 101 8.38 -5.26 6.80
#